data_1d1d81c49051998c08d0a0fffa214768
#
_entry.id   1d1d81c49051998c08d0a0fffa214768
#
_cell.length_a   1.000
_cell.length_b   1.000
_cell.length_c   1.000
_cell.angle_alpha   90.00
_cell.angle_beta   90.00
_cell.angle_gamma   90.00
#
_symmetry.space_group_name_H-M   'P 1'
#
loop_
_entity.id
_entity.type
_entity.pdbx_description
1 polymer ?
#
loop_
_entity_poly.entity_id
_entity_poly.type
_entity_poly.pdbx_seq_one_letter_code
_entity_poly.pdbx_strand_id
1 'polypeptide(L)'
;MTQKAYKGIAMEGVLATWYAKNTGNSAAFHHDAARIARRLAPGSTVLEVAPGPGFLSIELARLRYRVHAIDISRSFVRITSENASRAAVAVEVRHGNASNLPYAADTFDFIVCRAAFKNFSDPTGALREMHRVLRPGGTALLIDMRSDATDDGIADETTKLNLGAWSGLITRVTLRSLRRRAYSKRDIEEMVAPIAFARVDIVEDSIGFEASLTK
;
A
#
# COMPACT_ATOMS: atom_id res chain seq x y z
N MET A 1 7.08 27.18 -2.05
CA MET A 1 7.46 26.00 -2.86
C MET A 1 6.60 24.85 -2.36
N THR A 2 5.69 24.33 -3.16
CA THR A 2 4.88 23.15 -2.81
C THR A 2 5.80 21.93 -2.76
N GLN A 3 6.00 21.39 -1.58
CA GLN A 3 6.80 20.17 -1.38
C GLN A 3 6.18 19.04 -2.22
N LYS A 4 6.99 18.38 -3.04
CA LYS A 4 6.54 17.26 -3.87
C LYS A 4 6.03 16.14 -2.96
N ALA A 5 4.75 15.78 -3.08
CA ALA A 5 4.10 14.83 -2.16
C ALA A 5 4.54 13.36 -2.31
N TYR A 6 5.45 13.07 -3.24
CA TYR A 6 5.93 11.73 -3.56
C TYR A 6 7.45 11.73 -3.83
N LYS A 7 8.15 10.77 -3.22
CA LYS A 7 9.59 10.53 -3.46
C LYS A 7 9.75 9.62 -4.68
N GLY A 8 10.39 10.09 -5.72
CA GLY A 8 10.66 9.29 -6.90
C GLY A 8 10.01 9.80 -8.18
N ILE A 9 9.87 8.91 -9.17
CA ILE A 9 9.28 9.22 -10.48
C ILE A 9 7.76 9.26 -10.33
N ALA A 10 7.14 10.33 -10.84
CA ALA A 10 5.69 10.44 -10.85
C ALA A 10 5.08 9.32 -11.71
N MET A 11 4.19 8.53 -11.12
CA MET A 11 3.52 7.42 -11.81
C MET A 11 2.31 7.97 -12.57
N GLU A 12 2.58 8.66 -13.68
CA GLU A 12 1.57 9.31 -14.52
C GLU A 12 1.65 8.83 -15.98
N GLY A 13 0.56 8.99 -16.72
CA GLY A 13 0.46 8.75 -18.15
C GLY A 13 0.85 7.35 -18.59
N VAL A 14 1.78 7.29 -19.55
CA VAL A 14 2.27 6.02 -20.14
C VAL A 14 2.93 5.12 -19.09
N LEU A 15 3.68 5.70 -18.14
CA LEU A 15 4.36 4.93 -17.11
C LEU A 15 3.36 4.23 -16.18
N ALA A 16 2.31 4.91 -15.75
CA ALA A 16 1.25 4.31 -14.94
C ALA A 16 0.52 3.20 -15.71
N THR A 17 0.25 3.41 -16.99
CA THR A 17 -0.39 2.41 -17.86
C THR A 17 0.48 1.18 -18.06
N TRP A 18 1.78 1.38 -18.30
CA TRP A 18 2.75 0.29 -18.41
C TRP A 18 2.85 -0.51 -17.12
N TYR A 19 2.96 0.20 -15.98
CA TYR A 19 3.00 -0.42 -14.66
C TYR A 19 1.75 -1.29 -14.42
N ALA A 20 0.56 -0.75 -14.67
CA ALA A 20 -0.70 -1.48 -14.49
C ALA A 20 -0.79 -2.77 -15.31
N LYS A 21 -0.21 -2.78 -16.53
CA LYS A 21 -0.18 -3.97 -17.39
C LYS A 21 0.82 -5.03 -16.95
N ASN A 22 1.91 -4.63 -16.27
CA ASN A 22 3.04 -5.52 -15.98
C ASN A 22 3.13 -5.96 -14.51
N THR A 23 2.30 -5.39 -13.60
CA THR A 23 2.35 -5.69 -12.16
C THR A 23 1.16 -6.48 -11.61
N GLY A 24 0.23 -6.88 -12.48
CA GLY A 24 -0.99 -7.60 -12.11
C GLY A 24 -0.76 -9.06 -11.75
N ASN A 25 -0.10 -9.37 -10.64
CA ASN A 25 -0.13 -10.71 -10.07
C ASN A 25 -1.42 -10.90 -9.25
N SER A 26 -2.45 -11.43 -9.88
CA SER A 26 -3.77 -11.61 -9.25
C SER A 26 -3.73 -12.50 -8.01
N ALA A 27 -2.87 -13.51 -7.97
CA ALA A 27 -2.77 -14.45 -6.84
C ALA A 27 -2.30 -13.78 -5.56
N ALA A 28 -1.31 -12.86 -5.63
CA ALA A 28 -0.83 -12.13 -4.45
C ALA A 28 -1.89 -11.20 -3.87
N PHE A 29 -2.62 -10.46 -4.72
CA PHE A 29 -3.69 -9.56 -4.25
C PHE A 29 -4.88 -10.33 -3.69
N HIS A 30 -5.24 -11.46 -4.29
CA HIS A 30 -6.27 -12.35 -3.76
C HIS A 30 -5.89 -12.90 -2.39
N HIS A 31 -4.65 -13.34 -2.22
CA HIS A 31 -4.13 -13.82 -0.93
C HIS A 31 -4.15 -12.71 0.13
N ASP A 32 -3.70 -11.50 -0.20
CA ASP A 32 -3.71 -10.37 0.74
C ASP A 32 -5.13 -9.98 1.13
N ALA A 33 -6.06 -9.92 0.17
CA ALA A 33 -7.47 -9.65 0.46
C ALA A 33 -8.09 -10.70 1.39
N ALA A 34 -7.80 -11.99 1.16
CA ALA A 34 -8.25 -13.07 2.03
C ALA A 34 -7.67 -13.00 3.45
N ARG A 35 -6.40 -12.55 3.59
CA ARG A 35 -5.79 -12.32 4.91
C ARG A 35 -6.43 -11.15 5.64
N ILE A 36 -6.70 -10.06 4.94
CA ILE A 36 -7.38 -8.87 5.48
C ILE A 36 -8.79 -9.26 5.92
N ALA A 37 -9.51 -10.02 5.12
CA ALA A 37 -10.87 -10.47 5.41
C ALA A 37 -10.99 -11.26 6.72
N ARG A 38 -9.96 -12.02 7.11
CA ARG A 38 -9.94 -12.73 8.40
C ARG A 38 -9.87 -11.81 9.63
N ARG A 39 -9.54 -10.52 9.42
CA ARG A 39 -9.41 -9.50 10.47
C ARG A 39 -10.61 -8.56 10.55
N LEU A 40 -11.58 -8.69 9.64
CA LEU A 40 -12.66 -7.72 9.47
C LEU A 40 -14.04 -8.38 9.57
N ALA A 41 -14.97 -7.66 10.17
CA ALA A 41 -16.38 -8.01 10.10
C ALA A 41 -16.91 -7.85 8.65
N PRO A 42 -17.88 -8.67 8.22
CA PRO A 42 -18.53 -8.49 6.93
C PRO A 42 -19.10 -7.07 6.76
N GLY A 43 -18.90 -6.47 5.59
CA GLY A 43 -19.42 -5.15 5.27
C GLY A 43 -18.63 -3.98 5.89
N SER A 44 -17.45 -4.22 6.51
CA SER A 44 -16.58 -3.17 7.01
C SER A 44 -16.20 -2.16 5.92
N THR A 45 -15.90 -0.93 6.35
CA THR A 45 -15.44 0.15 5.47
C THR A 45 -13.92 0.19 5.44
N VAL A 46 -13.34 -0.01 4.27
CA VAL A 46 -11.89 -0.12 4.06
C VAL A 46 -11.38 1.02 3.19
N LEU A 47 -10.24 1.60 3.57
CA LEU A 47 -9.50 2.54 2.74
C LEU A 47 -8.21 1.89 2.24
N GLU A 48 -8.01 1.83 0.93
CA GLU A 48 -6.68 1.56 0.36
C GLU A 48 -5.98 2.87 0.03
N VAL A 49 -4.80 3.08 0.62
CA VAL A 49 -3.95 4.25 0.36
C VAL A 49 -2.90 3.89 -0.67
N ALA A 50 -2.84 4.64 -1.76
CA ALA A 50 -2.00 4.42 -2.92
C ALA A 50 -2.26 3.03 -3.59
N PRO A 51 -3.49 2.77 -4.06
CA PRO A 51 -3.89 1.49 -4.67
C PRO A 51 -3.16 1.17 -5.96
N GLY A 52 -2.51 2.15 -6.60
CA GLY A 52 -1.96 2.00 -7.94
C GLY A 52 -3.04 1.58 -8.93
N PRO A 53 -2.94 0.39 -9.59
CA PRO A 53 -3.99 -0.10 -10.51
C PRO A 53 -5.29 -0.58 -9.82
N GLY A 54 -5.34 -0.64 -8.49
CA GLY A 54 -6.53 -0.97 -7.71
C GLY A 54 -6.82 -2.47 -7.58
N PHE A 55 -5.84 -3.34 -7.81
CA PHE A 55 -6.08 -4.78 -7.79
C PHE A 55 -6.53 -5.28 -6.41
N LEU A 56 -5.91 -4.81 -5.31
CA LEU A 56 -6.32 -5.18 -3.96
C LEU A 56 -7.70 -4.59 -3.60
N SER A 57 -7.96 -3.32 -3.98
CA SER A 57 -9.29 -2.70 -3.82
C SER A 57 -10.40 -3.54 -4.47
N ILE A 58 -10.16 -4.06 -5.67
CA ILE A 58 -11.11 -4.90 -6.41
C ILE A 58 -11.36 -6.21 -5.67
N GLU A 59 -10.32 -6.88 -5.19
CA GLU A 59 -10.47 -8.13 -4.45
C GLU A 59 -11.24 -7.92 -3.13
N LEU A 60 -10.96 -6.83 -2.41
CA LEU A 60 -11.71 -6.46 -1.20
C LEU A 60 -13.19 -6.16 -1.52
N ALA A 61 -13.46 -5.46 -2.61
CA ALA A 61 -14.84 -5.18 -3.04
C ALA A 61 -15.60 -6.46 -3.46
N ARG A 62 -14.92 -7.44 -4.08
CA ARG A 62 -15.49 -8.79 -4.35
C ARG A 62 -15.89 -9.53 -3.07
N LEU A 63 -15.17 -9.31 -1.97
CA LEU A 63 -15.49 -9.83 -0.64
C LEU A 63 -16.57 -9.01 0.09
N ARG A 64 -17.25 -8.09 -0.61
CA ARG A 64 -18.39 -7.30 -0.11
C ARG A 64 -18.00 -6.26 0.95
N TYR A 65 -16.75 -5.81 1.01
CA TYR A 65 -16.36 -4.64 1.80
C TYR A 65 -16.75 -3.35 1.09
N ARG A 66 -17.01 -2.29 1.84
CA ARG A 66 -17.16 -0.93 1.31
C ARG A 66 -15.78 -0.33 1.10
N VAL A 67 -15.31 -0.32 -0.14
CA VAL A 67 -13.92 0.04 -0.46
C VAL A 67 -13.83 1.47 -0.98
N HIS A 68 -13.00 2.26 -0.29
CA HIS A 68 -12.52 3.54 -0.73
C HIS A 68 -11.04 3.41 -1.09
N ALA A 69 -10.60 4.17 -2.08
CA ALA A 69 -9.22 4.20 -2.53
C ALA A 69 -8.77 5.64 -2.77
N ILE A 70 -7.55 5.98 -2.39
CA ILE A 70 -7.00 7.32 -2.60
C ILE A 70 -5.60 7.23 -3.18
N ASP A 71 -5.34 7.94 -4.27
CA ASP A 71 -4.02 7.99 -4.91
C ASP A 71 -3.64 9.41 -5.27
N ILE A 72 -2.34 9.72 -5.18
CA ILE A 72 -1.77 11.00 -5.59
C ILE A 72 -1.64 11.11 -7.12
N SER A 73 -1.62 9.97 -7.83
CA SER A 73 -1.58 9.90 -9.29
C SER A 73 -2.99 9.96 -9.89
N ARG A 74 -3.26 10.98 -10.68
CA ARG A 74 -4.53 11.08 -11.44
C ARG A 74 -4.69 9.92 -12.43
N SER A 75 -3.57 9.44 -12.97
CA SER A 75 -3.56 8.28 -13.86
C SER A 75 -3.99 7.01 -13.14
N PHE A 76 -3.50 6.77 -11.92
CA PHE A 76 -3.95 5.62 -11.13
C PHE A 76 -5.39 5.75 -10.66
N VAL A 77 -5.85 6.95 -10.28
CA VAL A 77 -7.28 7.17 -9.97
C VAL A 77 -8.17 6.73 -11.14
N ARG A 78 -7.84 7.15 -12.37
CA ARG A 78 -8.57 6.74 -13.57
C ARG A 78 -8.45 5.23 -13.81
N ILE A 79 -7.23 4.67 -13.78
CA ILE A 79 -6.98 3.24 -14.04
C ILE A 79 -7.72 2.36 -13.03
N THR A 80 -7.69 2.71 -11.74
CA THR A 80 -8.39 1.98 -10.68
C THR A 80 -9.90 2.00 -10.91
N SER A 81 -10.47 3.16 -11.25
CA SER A 81 -11.90 3.29 -11.56
C SER A 81 -12.30 2.44 -12.76
N GLU A 82 -11.50 2.47 -13.85
CA GLU A 82 -11.73 1.66 -15.04
C GLU A 82 -11.61 0.14 -14.75
N ASN A 83 -10.64 -0.26 -13.91
CA ASN A 83 -10.45 -1.65 -13.53
C ASN A 83 -11.60 -2.15 -12.65
N ALA A 84 -12.06 -1.35 -11.68
CA ALA A 84 -13.20 -1.66 -10.83
C ALA A 84 -14.49 -1.82 -11.65
N SER A 85 -14.73 -0.91 -12.60
CA SER A 85 -15.85 -0.99 -13.53
C SER A 85 -15.81 -2.27 -14.37
N ARG A 86 -14.64 -2.61 -14.95
CA ARG A 86 -14.47 -3.86 -15.72
C ARG A 86 -14.67 -5.12 -14.87
N ALA A 87 -14.33 -5.06 -13.60
CA ALA A 87 -14.54 -6.14 -12.65
C ALA A 87 -15.96 -6.20 -12.09
N ALA A 88 -16.85 -5.27 -12.49
CA ALA A 88 -18.22 -5.13 -12.01
C ALA A 88 -18.32 -5.01 -10.47
N VAL A 89 -17.39 -4.28 -9.84
CA VAL A 89 -17.38 -4.00 -8.40
C VAL A 89 -17.39 -2.49 -8.13
N ALA A 90 -17.92 -2.09 -6.97
CA ALA A 90 -17.93 -0.70 -6.52
C ALA A 90 -16.67 -0.40 -5.69
N VAL A 91 -15.87 0.56 -6.15
CA VAL A 91 -14.75 1.16 -5.40
C VAL A 91 -14.87 2.67 -5.53
N GLU A 92 -14.92 3.37 -4.41
CA GLU A 92 -14.91 4.83 -4.41
C GLU A 92 -13.47 5.34 -4.50
N VAL A 93 -13.06 5.81 -5.68
CA VAL A 93 -11.67 6.24 -5.92
C VAL A 93 -11.57 7.76 -5.90
N ARG A 94 -10.63 8.30 -5.12
CA ARG A 94 -10.37 9.74 -5.01
C ARG A 94 -8.91 10.06 -5.33
N HIS A 95 -8.71 11.25 -5.93
CA HIS A 95 -7.37 11.84 -6.02
C HIS A 95 -7.07 12.59 -4.72
N GLY A 96 -5.89 12.36 -4.13
CA GLY A 96 -5.50 13.05 -2.90
C GLY A 96 -4.15 12.60 -2.36
N ASN A 97 -3.73 13.27 -1.28
CA ASN A 97 -2.46 13.00 -0.60
C ASN A 97 -2.74 12.24 0.70
N ALA A 98 -1.97 11.20 0.96
CA ALA A 98 -2.06 10.39 2.19
C ALA A 98 -1.80 11.20 3.48
N SER A 99 -1.02 12.28 3.42
CA SER A 99 -0.77 13.18 4.56
C SER A 99 -1.83 14.29 4.73
N ASN A 100 -2.90 14.26 3.93
CA ASN A 100 -4.07 15.13 4.08
C ASN A 100 -5.30 14.41 3.48
N LEU A 101 -5.84 13.44 4.21
CA LEU A 101 -6.94 12.60 3.75
C LEU A 101 -8.27 13.34 3.76
N PRO A 102 -9.01 13.40 2.63
CA PRO A 102 -10.27 14.13 2.53
C PRO A 102 -11.45 13.33 3.13
N TYR A 103 -11.27 12.80 4.32
CA TYR A 103 -12.27 12.02 5.05
C TYR A 103 -12.41 12.55 6.48
N ALA A 104 -13.60 12.40 7.06
CA ALA A 104 -13.83 12.72 8.46
C ALA A 104 -13.03 11.78 9.39
N ALA A 105 -12.82 12.19 10.64
CA ALA A 105 -12.29 11.29 11.66
C ALA A 105 -13.22 10.09 11.84
N ASP A 106 -12.68 8.95 12.30
CA ASP A 106 -13.44 7.76 12.68
C ASP A 106 -14.35 7.20 11.56
N THR A 107 -13.84 7.23 10.32
CA THR A 107 -14.60 6.82 9.12
C THR A 107 -14.39 5.35 8.79
N PHE A 108 -13.15 4.84 8.92
CA PHE A 108 -12.75 3.52 8.42
C PHE A 108 -12.54 2.50 9.53
N ASP A 109 -12.97 1.29 9.28
CA ASP A 109 -12.71 0.13 10.13
C ASP A 109 -11.29 -0.40 9.90
N PHE A 110 -10.79 -0.24 8.65
CA PHE A 110 -9.48 -0.72 8.25
C PHE A 110 -8.86 0.19 7.17
N ILE A 111 -7.55 0.33 7.25
CA ILE A 111 -6.74 1.00 6.22
C ILE A 111 -5.66 0.04 5.76
N VAL A 112 -5.39 -0.01 4.46
CA VAL A 112 -4.24 -0.74 3.92
C VAL A 112 -3.41 0.16 3.01
N CYS A 113 -2.08 0.08 3.15
CA CYS A 113 -1.12 0.67 2.22
C CYS A 113 -0.10 -0.40 1.84
N ARG A 114 -0.08 -0.80 0.56
CA ARG A 114 0.76 -1.88 0.06
C ARG A 114 1.80 -1.37 -0.94
N ALA A 115 3.08 -1.63 -0.65
CA ALA A 115 4.23 -1.34 -1.52
C ALA A 115 4.40 0.14 -1.94
N ALA A 116 3.83 1.09 -1.17
CA ALA A 116 3.80 2.50 -1.52
C ALA A 116 4.34 3.43 -0.43
N PHE A 117 4.28 3.03 0.84
CA PHE A 117 4.61 3.88 1.99
C PHE A 117 6.03 4.47 1.93
N LYS A 118 7.01 3.68 1.49
CA LYS A 118 8.41 4.12 1.26
C LYS A 118 8.56 5.33 0.33
N ASN A 119 7.54 5.60 -0.49
CA ASN A 119 7.55 6.69 -1.46
C ASN A 119 6.87 7.97 -0.96
N PHE A 120 6.29 7.98 0.23
CA PHE A 120 5.62 9.17 0.78
C PHE A 120 6.66 10.22 1.18
N SER A 121 6.42 11.48 0.80
CA SER A 121 7.30 12.59 1.19
C SER A 121 7.12 13.00 2.65
N ASP A 122 5.92 12.81 3.19
CA ASP A 122 5.57 13.03 4.59
C ASP A 122 4.93 11.76 5.18
N PRO A 123 5.73 10.74 5.53
CA PRO A 123 5.23 9.48 6.06
C PRO A 123 4.59 9.63 7.44
N THR A 124 5.15 10.48 8.30
CA THR A 124 4.59 10.72 9.65
C THR A 124 3.25 11.44 9.57
N GLY A 125 3.11 12.41 8.66
CA GLY A 125 1.82 13.05 8.39
C GLY A 125 0.78 12.05 7.87
N ALA A 126 1.18 11.14 6.99
CA ALA A 126 0.29 10.08 6.50
C ALA A 126 -0.16 9.13 7.63
N LEU A 127 0.74 8.75 8.54
CA LEU A 127 0.39 7.93 9.71
C LEU A 127 -0.58 8.65 10.65
N ARG A 128 -0.39 9.96 10.89
CA ARG A 128 -1.34 10.77 11.70
C ARG A 128 -2.72 10.82 11.05
N GLU A 129 -2.78 10.99 9.73
CA GLU A 129 -4.04 11.01 8.99
C GLU A 129 -4.71 9.63 8.99
N MET A 130 -3.95 8.54 8.80
CA MET A 130 -4.48 7.19 8.93
C MET A 130 -5.07 6.97 10.34
N HIS A 131 -4.34 7.35 11.40
CA HIS A 131 -4.86 7.28 12.77
C HIS A 131 -6.14 8.12 12.94
N ARG A 132 -6.16 9.35 12.41
CA ARG A 132 -7.32 10.25 12.54
C ARG A 132 -8.57 9.66 11.91
N VAL A 133 -8.47 9.10 10.71
CA VAL A 133 -9.62 8.59 9.96
C VAL A 133 -10.02 7.17 10.34
N LEU A 134 -9.19 6.42 11.07
CA LEU A 134 -9.55 5.14 11.67
C LEU A 134 -10.56 5.33 12.80
N ARG A 135 -11.52 4.44 12.90
CA ARG A 135 -12.39 4.28 14.07
C ARG A 135 -11.61 3.75 15.27
N PRO A 136 -12.05 4.04 16.51
CA PRO A 136 -11.51 3.35 17.68
C PRO A 136 -11.57 1.82 17.50
N GLY A 137 -10.45 1.14 17.75
CA GLY A 137 -10.29 -0.30 17.49
C GLY A 137 -10.02 -0.67 16.02
N GLY A 138 -10.08 0.28 15.08
CA GLY A 138 -9.70 0.07 13.69
C GLY A 138 -8.18 -0.10 13.52
N THR A 139 -7.77 -0.71 12.42
CA THR A 139 -6.35 -1.04 12.16
C THR A 139 -5.87 -0.49 10.82
N ALA A 140 -4.69 0.15 10.82
CA ALA A 140 -3.94 0.42 9.59
C ALA A 140 -2.89 -0.67 9.38
N LEU A 141 -2.85 -1.28 8.20
CA LEU A 141 -1.90 -2.29 7.77
C LEU A 141 -0.96 -1.69 6.71
N LEU A 142 0.31 -1.60 7.04
CA LEU A 142 1.36 -1.25 6.10
C LEU A 142 2.08 -2.53 5.67
N ILE A 143 2.17 -2.75 4.37
CA ILE A 143 2.94 -3.86 3.77
C ILE A 143 3.95 -3.23 2.82
N ASP A 144 5.22 -3.25 3.18
CA ASP A 144 6.25 -2.63 2.34
C ASP A 144 7.61 -3.34 2.47
N MET A 145 8.55 -2.93 1.63
CA MET A 145 9.92 -3.40 1.67
C MET A 145 10.66 -2.78 2.86
N ARG A 146 11.56 -3.55 3.47
CA ARG A 146 12.44 -3.08 4.55
C ARG A 146 13.78 -2.55 4.00
N SER A 147 14.32 -1.51 4.64
CA SER A 147 15.59 -0.87 4.22
C SER A 147 16.83 -1.73 4.50
N ASP A 148 16.76 -2.58 5.49
CA ASP A 148 17.81 -3.50 5.93
C ASP A 148 17.68 -4.92 5.34
N ALA A 149 16.81 -5.10 4.32
CA ALA A 149 16.76 -6.33 3.53
C ALA A 149 18.13 -6.65 2.94
N THR A 150 18.59 -7.90 3.07
CA THR A 150 19.90 -8.32 2.58
C THR A 150 19.88 -8.54 1.06
N ASP A 151 21.06 -8.48 0.44
CA ASP A 151 21.19 -8.82 -0.97
C ASP A 151 20.86 -10.29 -1.26
N ASP A 152 21.15 -11.18 -0.32
CA ASP A 152 20.79 -12.61 -0.40
C ASP A 152 19.27 -12.78 -0.31
N GLY A 153 18.59 -12.10 0.62
CA GLY A 153 17.13 -12.10 0.71
C GLY A 153 16.47 -11.59 -0.59
N ILE A 154 17.01 -10.54 -1.20
CA ILE A 154 16.53 -10.04 -2.50
C ILE A 154 16.77 -11.07 -3.61
N ALA A 155 17.90 -11.75 -3.60
CA ALA A 155 18.22 -12.80 -4.57
C ALA A 155 17.26 -14.00 -4.43
N ASP A 156 17.01 -14.45 -3.22
CA ASP A 156 16.10 -15.55 -2.93
C ASP A 156 14.66 -15.23 -3.36
N GLU A 157 14.14 -14.05 -3.01
CA GLU A 157 12.81 -13.62 -3.46
C GLU A 157 12.71 -13.52 -4.98
N THR A 158 13.75 -13.01 -5.65
CA THR A 158 13.79 -12.96 -7.11
C THR A 158 13.78 -14.36 -7.73
N THR A 159 14.42 -15.32 -7.09
CA THR A 159 14.46 -16.72 -7.55
C THR A 159 13.09 -17.40 -7.41
N LYS A 160 12.37 -17.15 -6.32
CA LYS A 160 10.99 -17.64 -6.10
C LYS A 160 10.01 -17.17 -7.18
N LEU A 161 10.26 -16.00 -7.79
CA LEU A 161 9.43 -15.49 -8.88
C LEU A 161 9.58 -16.26 -10.20
N ASN A 162 10.54 -17.17 -10.28
CA ASN A 162 10.82 -18.01 -11.46
C ASN A 162 10.90 -17.21 -12.78
N LEU A 163 11.57 -16.06 -12.73
CA LEU A 163 11.75 -15.16 -13.88
C LEU A 163 12.92 -15.63 -14.74
N GLY A 164 12.85 -15.40 -16.05
CA GLY A 164 14.01 -15.59 -16.92
C GLY A 164 15.20 -14.70 -16.49
N ALA A 165 16.43 -15.08 -16.87
CA ALA A 165 17.68 -14.46 -16.39
C ALA A 165 17.70 -12.92 -16.48
N TRP A 166 17.29 -12.35 -17.61
CA TRP A 166 17.22 -10.91 -17.81
C TRP A 166 16.15 -10.22 -16.92
N SER A 167 14.95 -10.80 -16.83
CA SER A 167 13.89 -10.27 -15.97
C SER A 167 14.28 -10.37 -14.49
N GLY A 168 14.95 -11.45 -14.09
CA GLY A 168 15.48 -11.61 -12.74
C GLY A 168 16.52 -10.54 -12.39
N LEU A 169 17.44 -10.25 -13.30
CA LEU A 169 18.46 -9.21 -13.10
C LEU A 169 17.80 -7.82 -12.94
N ILE A 170 16.87 -7.46 -13.83
CA ILE A 170 16.12 -6.19 -13.76
C ILE A 170 15.37 -6.10 -12.44
N THR A 171 14.69 -7.16 -12.01
CA THR A 171 13.97 -7.21 -10.75
C THR A 171 14.89 -6.99 -9.56
N ARG A 172 16.07 -7.64 -9.50
CA ARG A 172 17.07 -7.44 -8.44
C ARG A 172 17.54 -5.99 -8.37
N VAL A 173 17.89 -5.40 -9.51
CA VAL A 173 18.33 -3.99 -9.58
C VAL A 173 17.21 -3.06 -9.09
N THR A 174 15.98 -3.32 -9.50
CA THR A 174 14.80 -2.55 -9.09
C THR A 174 14.58 -2.66 -7.57
N LEU A 175 14.58 -3.87 -7.01
CA LEU A 175 14.40 -4.08 -5.57
C LEU A 175 15.51 -3.40 -4.75
N ARG A 176 16.78 -3.50 -5.18
CA ARG A 176 17.91 -2.77 -4.55
C ARG A 176 17.72 -1.26 -4.58
N SER A 177 17.19 -0.71 -5.68
CA SER A 177 16.87 0.72 -5.78
C SER A 177 15.72 1.13 -4.86
N LEU A 178 14.68 0.30 -4.74
CA LEU A 178 13.54 0.54 -3.86
C LEU A 178 13.95 0.46 -2.38
N ARG A 179 14.83 -0.49 -2.00
CA ARG A 179 15.38 -0.63 -0.65
C ARG A 179 15.98 0.68 -0.10
N ARG A 180 16.63 1.47 -0.95
CA ARG A 180 17.24 2.75 -0.54
C ARG A 180 16.24 3.80 -0.03
N ARG A 181 14.96 3.66 -0.34
CA ARG A 181 13.88 4.56 0.09
C ARG A 181 12.99 3.93 1.16
N ALA A 182 13.17 2.64 1.39
CA ALA A 182 12.40 1.88 2.36
C ALA A 182 12.76 2.28 3.80
N TYR A 183 11.97 1.80 4.73
CA TYR A 183 12.13 2.02 6.16
C TYR A 183 12.46 0.71 6.86
N SER A 184 13.27 0.77 7.89
CA SER A 184 13.47 -0.34 8.83
C SER A 184 12.31 -0.41 9.82
N LYS A 185 12.22 -1.52 10.55
CA LYS A 185 11.29 -1.65 11.68
C LYS A 185 11.47 -0.50 12.68
N ARG A 186 12.70 -0.18 13.01
CA ARG A 186 13.03 0.93 13.94
C ARG A 186 12.52 2.28 13.40
N ASP A 187 12.70 2.57 12.12
CA ASP A 187 12.19 3.81 11.53
C ASP A 187 10.65 3.91 11.65
N ILE A 188 9.94 2.79 11.45
CA ILE A 188 8.49 2.75 11.63
C ILE A 188 8.12 2.98 13.10
N GLU A 189 8.79 2.30 14.03
CA GLU A 189 8.58 2.48 15.49
C GLU A 189 8.80 3.94 15.92
N GLU A 190 9.86 4.59 15.43
CA GLU A 190 10.14 6.00 15.72
C GLU A 190 9.07 6.93 15.10
N MET A 191 8.58 6.65 13.89
CA MET A 191 7.52 7.45 13.26
C MET A 191 6.16 7.32 13.95
N VAL A 192 5.82 6.14 14.48
CA VAL A 192 4.53 5.92 15.15
C VAL A 192 4.54 6.32 16.63
N ALA A 193 5.71 6.37 17.28
CA ALA A 193 5.84 6.68 18.70
C ALA A 193 5.11 7.99 19.14
N PRO A 194 5.13 9.10 18.38
CA PRO A 194 4.38 10.31 18.74
C PRO A 194 2.88 10.26 18.37
N ILE A 195 2.38 9.12 17.86
CA ILE A 195 0.99 8.97 17.44
C ILE A 195 0.33 7.97 18.41
N ALA A 196 -0.89 8.29 18.85
CA ALA A 196 -1.57 7.54 19.92
C ALA A 196 -2.21 6.23 19.41
N PHE A 197 -1.45 5.40 18.65
CA PHE A 197 -1.89 4.02 18.36
C PHE A 197 -1.88 3.20 19.67
N ALA A 198 -2.98 2.52 19.94
CA ALA A 198 -3.12 1.67 21.13
C ALA A 198 -2.25 0.41 21.05
N ARG A 199 -1.98 -0.07 19.83
CA ARG A 199 -1.14 -1.24 19.59
C ARG A 199 -0.37 -1.11 18.27
N VAL A 200 0.92 -1.50 18.32
CA VAL A 200 1.83 -1.51 17.18
C VAL A 200 2.49 -2.90 17.12
N ASP A 201 2.16 -3.65 16.07
CA ASP A 201 2.77 -4.97 15.80
C ASP A 201 3.48 -4.91 14.47
N ILE A 202 4.79 -5.18 14.46
CA ILE A 202 5.59 -5.20 13.24
C ILE A 202 6.24 -6.57 13.07
N VAL A 203 5.86 -7.25 12.00
CA VAL A 203 6.42 -8.54 11.60
C VAL A 203 7.27 -8.35 10.35
N GLU A 204 8.47 -8.89 10.36
CA GLU A 204 9.42 -8.82 9.26
C GLU A 204 9.51 -10.16 8.54
N ASP A 205 9.67 -10.12 7.22
CA ASP A 205 10.05 -11.25 6.39
C ASP A 205 11.44 -11.03 5.75
N SER A 206 11.80 -11.84 4.74
CA SER A 206 13.13 -11.77 4.10
C SER A 206 13.46 -10.40 3.52
N ILE A 207 12.50 -9.70 2.91
CA ILE A 207 12.71 -8.40 2.25
C ILE A 207 11.68 -7.34 2.62
N GLY A 208 10.64 -7.69 3.36
CA GLY A 208 9.51 -6.83 3.68
C GLY A 208 9.17 -6.78 5.16
N PHE A 209 8.18 -5.98 5.47
CA PHE A 209 7.53 -5.96 6.77
C PHE A 209 6.03 -5.77 6.62
N GLU A 210 5.30 -6.23 7.61
CA GLU A 210 3.92 -5.86 7.89
C GLU A 210 3.84 -5.13 9.22
N ALA A 211 3.36 -3.90 9.21
CA ALA A 211 3.06 -3.16 10.42
C ALA A 211 1.54 -3.02 10.58
N SER A 212 1.01 -3.58 11.65
CA SER A 212 -0.39 -3.46 12.07
C SER A 212 -0.48 -2.44 13.19
N LEU A 213 -1.15 -1.32 12.93
CA LEU A 213 -1.26 -0.15 13.80
C LEU A 213 -2.72 0.00 14.22
N THR A 214 -3.08 -0.34 15.45
CA THR A 214 -4.47 -0.27 15.96
C THR A 214 -4.70 1.04 16.70
N LYS A 215 -5.79 1.74 16.40
CA LYS A 215 -6.24 2.95 17.09
C LYS A 215 -6.95 2.63 18.39
#